data_d891d144e6599af9f7530915d072cfea
#
_entry.id   d891d144e6599af9f7530915d072cfea
#
_cell.length_a   1.000
_cell.length_b   1.000
_cell.length_c   1.000
_cell.angle_alpha   90.00
_cell.angle_beta   90.00
_cell.angle_gamma   90.00
#
_symmetry.space_group_name_H-M   'P 1'
#
loop_
_entity.id
_entity.type
_entity.pdbx_description
1 polymer ?
#
loop_
_entity_poly.entity_id
_entity_poly.type
_entity_poly.pdbx_seq_one_letter_code
_entity_poly.pdbx_strand_id
1 'polypeptide(L)'
;DSYDRYMPGMRFMSSLVQWLNDIEEEDRDEAYKFIKEKLVFISSTQMNYLVDLLYDSKIRPILLDMATTETGMPSYKRSSNVVHNRFEIEKRSALVVGLSDGAHTDILRRSAGFSNEQVLTNYYPDGKKLKDMLDELRKDDKLKSIEKPYFRRIFLIDDFTASGKSFIRYDESNGKY
;
A
#
# COMPACT_ATOMS: atom_id res chain seq x y z
N ASP A 1 -0.22 18.01 -19.87
CA ASP A 1 0.89 17.08 -20.02
C ASP A 1 1.17 16.31 -18.74
N SER A 2 0.19 15.45 -18.37
CA SER A 2 0.27 14.61 -17.18
C SER A 2 0.84 13.22 -17.48
N TYR A 3 1.43 13.05 -18.66
CA TYR A 3 2.04 11.79 -19.03
C TYR A 3 3.42 11.67 -18.41
N ASP A 4 3.66 10.57 -17.75
CA ASP A 4 5.00 10.19 -17.33
C ASP A 4 5.84 9.86 -18.56
N ARG A 5 7.15 10.06 -18.46
CA ARG A 5 8.12 9.64 -19.49
C ARG A 5 8.26 8.13 -19.61
N TYR A 6 7.50 7.39 -18.78
CA TYR A 6 7.42 5.94 -18.86
C TYR A 6 6.76 5.50 -20.16
N MET A 7 7.36 4.54 -20.85
CA MET A 7 7.00 4.12 -22.21
C MET A 7 5.52 3.76 -22.43
N PRO A 8 4.81 3.09 -21.52
CA PRO A 8 3.38 2.83 -21.67
C PRO A 8 2.53 4.10 -21.70
N GLY A 9 2.81 5.08 -20.84
CA GLY A 9 2.10 6.35 -20.82
C GLY A 9 2.34 7.18 -22.08
N MET A 10 3.56 7.18 -22.61
CA MET A 10 3.88 7.88 -23.87
C MET A 10 3.18 7.32 -25.08
N ARG A 11 2.82 6.04 -25.08
CA ARG A 11 2.15 5.35 -26.19
C ARG A 11 0.63 5.35 -26.09
N PHE A 12 0.07 5.88 -25.00
CA PHE A 12 -1.36 5.80 -24.76
C PHE A 12 -2.20 6.29 -25.93
N MET A 13 -1.92 7.48 -26.47
CA MET A 13 -2.68 8.04 -27.58
C MET A 13 -2.55 7.21 -28.86
N SER A 14 -1.34 6.75 -29.16
CA SER A 14 -1.11 5.88 -30.32
C SER A 14 -1.82 4.55 -30.17
N SER A 15 -1.81 3.95 -28.99
CA SER A 15 -2.51 2.70 -28.71
C SER A 15 -4.02 2.88 -28.74
N LEU A 16 -4.54 4.00 -28.26
CA LEU A 16 -5.96 4.33 -28.33
C LEU A 16 -6.43 4.47 -29.79
N VAL A 17 -5.65 5.18 -30.62
CA VAL A 17 -5.96 5.30 -32.06
C VAL A 17 -5.93 3.93 -32.75
N GLN A 18 -4.94 3.10 -32.45
CA GLN A 18 -4.84 1.77 -32.99
C GLN A 18 -6.04 0.91 -32.58
N TRP A 19 -6.39 0.92 -31.30
CA TRP A 19 -7.56 0.20 -30.77
C TRP A 19 -8.87 0.66 -31.41
N LEU A 20 -9.07 1.98 -31.60
CA LEU A 20 -10.25 2.50 -32.31
C LEU A 20 -10.28 2.05 -33.77
N ASN A 21 -9.12 1.93 -34.42
CA ASN A 21 -9.06 1.46 -35.80
C ASN A 21 -9.40 -0.04 -35.95
N ASP A 22 -9.27 -0.84 -34.89
CA ASP A 22 -9.65 -2.25 -34.83
C ASP A 22 -11.19 -2.43 -34.71
N ILE A 23 -11.93 -1.32 -34.44
CA ILE A 23 -13.38 -1.30 -34.32
C ILE A 23 -13.99 -0.88 -35.66
N GLU A 24 -15.15 -1.44 -36.00
CA GLU A 24 -15.90 -1.05 -37.21
C GLU A 24 -16.18 0.45 -37.22
N GLU A 25 -16.10 1.08 -38.40
CA GLU A 25 -16.15 2.53 -38.55
C GLU A 25 -17.42 3.14 -37.91
N GLU A 26 -18.55 2.46 -38.03
CA GLU A 26 -19.85 2.89 -37.50
C GLU A 26 -19.90 2.90 -35.96
N ASP A 27 -19.08 2.10 -35.27
CA ASP A 27 -19.06 1.98 -33.81
C ASP A 27 -17.94 2.80 -33.14
N ARG A 28 -17.02 3.39 -33.89
CA ARG A 28 -15.84 4.10 -33.36
C ARG A 28 -16.19 5.29 -32.49
N ASP A 29 -17.18 6.06 -32.88
CA ASP A 29 -17.60 7.25 -32.15
C ASP A 29 -18.21 6.86 -30.81
N GLU A 30 -18.98 5.79 -30.74
CA GLU A 30 -19.56 5.30 -29.50
C GLU A 30 -18.48 4.71 -28.59
N ALA A 31 -17.54 3.94 -29.15
CA ALA A 31 -16.38 3.41 -28.42
C ALA A 31 -15.50 4.52 -27.85
N TYR A 32 -15.24 5.57 -28.65
CA TYR A 32 -14.48 6.73 -28.16
C TYR A 32 -15.22 7.47 -27.04
N LYS A 33 -16.53 7.67 -27.19
CA LYS A 33 -17.37 8.28 -26.15
C LYS A 33 -17.33 7.44 -24.85
N PHE A 34 -17.44 6.12 -24.97
CA PHE A 34 -17.33 5.21 -23.83
C PHE A 34 -16.00 5.38 -23.10
N ILE A 35 -14.87 5.35 -23.83
CA ILE A 35 -13.53 5.58 -23.23
C ILE A 35 -13.47 6.94 -22.54
N LYS A 36 -13.95 8.00 -23.21
CA LYS A 36 -13.93 9.36 -22.64
C LYS A 36 -14.73 9.49 -21.34
N GLU A 37 -15.85 8.75 -21.24
CA GLU A 37 -16.72 8.81 -20.08
C GLU A 37 -16.29 7.86 -18.94
N LYS A 38 -15.67 6.73 -19.28
CA LYS A 38 -15.41 5.64 -18.34
C LYS A 38 -13.95 5.47 -17.96
N LEU A 39 -13.02 5.99 -18.78
CA LEU A 39 -11.61 5.87 -18.48
C LEU A 39 -11.26 6.68 -17.22
N VAL A 40 -10.72 5.99 -16.23
CA VAL A 40 -10.08 6.61 -15.07
C VAL A 40 -8.58 6.63 -15.32
N PHE A 41 -8.03 7.82 -15.49
CA PHE A 41 -6.59 8.02 -15.66
C PHE A 41 -6.00 8.64 -14.39
N ILE A 42 -5.03 7.95 -13.80
CA ILE A 42 -4.29 8.44 -12.63
C ILE A 42 -2.85 8.65 -13.07
N SER A 43 -2.40 9.89 -13.06
CA SER A 43 -1.00 10.22 -13.37
C SER A 43 -0.07 9.78 -12.24
N SER A 44 1.23 9.63 -12.54
CA SER A 44 2.25 9.33 -11.52
C SER A 44 2.26 10.37 -10.39
N THR A 45 2.05 11.64 -10.71
CA THR A 45 1.96 12.70 -9.70
C THR A 45 0.75 12.49 -8.77
N GLN A 46 -0.40 12.12 -9.34
CA GLN A 46 -1.59 11.80 -8.55
C GLN A 46 -1.40 10.54 -7.72
N MET A 47 -0.78 9.50 -8.28
CA MET A 47 -0.47 8.28 -7.55
C MET A 47 0.45 8.57 -6.36
N ASN A 48 1.54 9.29 -6.58
CA ASN A 48 2.45 9.69 -5.50
C ASN A 48 1.73 10.45 -4.38
N TYR A 49 0.87 11.39 -4.76
CA TYR A 49 0.04 12.14 -3.80
C TYR A 49 -0.91 11.23 -3.01
N LEU A 50 -1.55 10.26 -3.67
CA LEU A 50 -2.44 9.31 -3.01
C LEU A 50 -1.67 8.40 -2.03
N VAL A 51 -0.47 8.00 -2.40
CA VAL A 51 0.41 7.19 -1.52
C VAL A 51 0.88 8.01 -0.31
N ASP A 52 1.23 9.28 -0.49
CA ASP A 52 1.55 10.17 0.63
C ASP A 52 0.38 10.34 1.59
N LEU A 53 -0.83 10.52 1.05
CA LEU A 53 -2.05 10.61 1.86
C LEU A 53 -2.41 9.32 2.57
N LEU A 54 -2.00 8.17 2.06
CA LEU A 54 -2.39 6.85 2.57
C LEU A 54 -2.00 6.67 4.04
N TYR A 55 -0.81 7.11 4.41
CA TYR A 55 -0.37 7.03 5.81
C TYR A 55 -1.27 7.83 6.74
N ASP A 56 -1.43 9.12 6.48
CA ASP A 56 -2.18 10.01 7.38
C ASP A 56 -3.68 9.73 7.38
N SER A 57 -4.24 9.34 6.23
CA SER A 57 -5.68 9.13 6.08
C SER A 57 -6.16 7.73 6.48
N LYS A 58 -5.29 6.71 6.41
CA LYS A 58 -5.68 5.31 6.63
C LYS A 58 -4.84 4.60 7.68
N ILE A 59 -3.52 4.57 7.52
CA ILE A 59 -2.65 3.78 8.40
C ILE A 59 -2.54 4.40 9.80
N ARG A 60 -2.23 5.68 9.87
CA ARG A 60 -2.05 6.41 11.13
C ARG A 60 -3.30 6.39 12.02
N PRO A 61 -4.52 6.62 11.53
CA PRO A 61 -5.72 6.50 12.35
C PRO A 61 -5.91 5.12 12.96
N ILE A 62 -5.65 4.04 12.20
CA ILE A 62 -5.73 2.67 12.70
C ILE A 62 -4.73 2.44 13.84
N LEU A 63 -3.47 2.84 13.64
CA LEU A 63 -2.43 2.70 14.66
C LEU A 63 -2.73 3.52 15.92
N LEU A 64 -3.28 4.72 15.74
CA LEU A 64 -3.66 5.60 16.86
C LEU A 64 -4.86 5.05 17.64
N ASP A 65 -5.82 4.47 16.95
CA ASP A 65 -6.98 3.84 17.57
C ASP A 65 -6.56 2.63 18.40
N MET A 66 -5.66 1.82 17.86
CA MET A 66 -5.06 0.70 18.59
C MET A 66 -4.30 1.18 19.84
N ALA A 67 -3.47 2.21 19.71
CA ALA A 67 -2.72 2.76 20.85
C ALA A 67 -3.66 3.29 21.94
N THR A 68 -4.76 3.92 21.53
CA THR A 68 -5.78 4.43 22.45
C THR A 68 -6.48 3.29 23.19
N THR A 69 -6.86 2.24 22.46
CA THR A 69 -7.52 1.04 23.01
C THR A 69 -6.60 0.30 23.98
N GLU A 70 -5.37 0.05 23.60
CA GLU A 70 -4.37 -0.68 24.42
C GLU A 70 -3.98 0.08 25.70
N THR A 71 -4.06 1.40 25.68
CA THR A 71 -3.81 2.22 26.88
C THR A 71 -5.04 2.42 27.76
N GLY A 72 -6.21 2.00 27.33
CA GLY A 72 -7.47 2.24 28.03
C GLY A 72 -7.84 3.72 28.15
N MET A 73 -7.18 4.59 27.38
CA MET A 73 -7.43 6.04 27.43
C MET A 73 -8.71 6.39 26.66
N PRO A 74 -9.51 7.31 27.18
CA PRO A 74 -10.67 7.82 26.45
C PRO A 74 -10.23 8.58 25.20
N SER A 75 -11.06 8.56 24.16
CA SER A 75 -10.74 9.11 22.84
C SER A 75 -10.32 10.59 22.83
N TYR A 76 -10.82 11.40 23.78
CA TYR A 76 -10.41 12.79 23.91
C TYR A 76 -8.98 12.97 24.46
N LYS A 77 -8.34 11.92 24.98
CA LYS A 77 -6.95 11.92 25.45
C LYS A 77 -5.96 11.33 24.44
N ARG A 78 -6.34 11.20 23.17
CA ARG A 78 -5.45 10.67 22.11
C ARG A 78 -4.11 11.39 21.96
N SER A 79 -4.03 12.65 22.35
CA SER A 79 -2.79 13.46 22.33
C SER A 79 -1.94 13.33 23.59
N SER A 80 -2.28 12.46 24.52
CA SER A 80 -1.48 12.26 25.73
C SER A 80 -0.16 11.55 25.43
N ASN A 81 0.87 11.80 26.25
CA ASN A 81 2.16 11.12 26.13
C ASN A 81 2.04 9.60 26.23
N VAL A 82 1.11 9.09 27.04
CA VAL A 82 0.86 7.66 27.19
C VAL A 82 0.40 7.04 25.87
N VAL A 83 -0.56 7.66 25.21
CA VAL A 83 -1.04 7.19 23.89
C VAL A 83 0.04 7.39 22.82
N HIS A 84 0.78 8.51 22.86
CA HIS A 84 1.86 8.74 21.90
C HIS A 84 2.96 7.67 22.02
N ASN A 85 3.42 7.35 23.22
CA ASN A 85 4.42 6.31 23.42
C ASN A 85 3.93 4.94 22.92
N ARG A 86 2.66 4.62 23.19
CA ARG A 86 2.06 3.39 22.67
C ARG A 86 1.92 3.41 21.16
N PHE A 87 1.55 4.53 20.56
CA PHE A 87 1.48 4.72 19.11
C PHE A 87 2.83 4.45 18.43
N GLU A 88 3.93 4.94 18.99
CA GLU A 88 5.28 4.65 18.47
C GLU A 88 5.60 3.15 18.49
N ILE A 89 5.16 2.43 19.52
CA ILE A 89 5.27 0.97 19.59
C ILE A 89 4.42 0.29 18.51
N GLU A 90 3.16 0.69 18.35
CA GLU A 90 2.28 0.13 17.31
C GLU A 90 2.81 0.43 15.91
N LYS A 91 3.28 1.66 15.67
CA LYS A 91 3.92 2.07 14.42
C LYS A 91 5.15 1.22 14.12
N ARG A 92 6.04 1.03 15.12
CA ARG A 92 7.26 0.24 14.94
C ARG A 92 6.98 -1.25 14.72
N SER A 93 5.89 -1.76 15.29
CA SER A 93 5.43 -3.14 15.14
C SER A 93 4.54 -3.37 13.91
N ALA A 94 4.39 -2.37 13.03
CA ALA A 94 3.66 -2.49 11.79
C ALA A 94 4.59 -2.94 10.65
N LEU A 95 4.08 -3.83 9.79
CA LEU A 95 4.71 -4.28 8.56
C LEU A 95 3.90 -3.81 7.37
N VAL A 96 4.55 -3.25 6.38
CA VAL A 96 3.95 -2.86 5.10
C VAL A 96 4.42 -3.85 4.03
N VAL A 97 3.50 -4.39 3.27
CA VAL A 97 3.79 -5.36 2.21
C VAL A 97 3.17 -4.87 0.90
N GLY A 98 3.99 -4.64 -0.11
CA GLY A 98 3.55 -4.37 -1.47
C GLY A 98 3.06 -5.65 -2.12
N LEU A 99 1.89 -5.61 -2.75
CA LEU A 99 1.31 -6.75 -3.46
C LEU A 99 1.75 -6.80 -4.92
N SER A 100 2.19 -5.66 -5.44
CA SER A 100 2.71 -5.51 -6.81
C SER A 100 3.90 -4.55 -6.83
N ASP A 101 4.62 -4.53 -7.94
CA ASP A 101 5.70 -3.56 -8.17
C ASP A 101 5.16 -2.11 -8.22
N GLY A 102 3.90 -1.93 -8.60
CA GLY A 102 3.20 -0.64 -8.64
C GLY A 102 2.76 -0.10 -7.28
N ALA A 103 2.92 -0.85 -6.19
CA ALA A 103 2.45 -0.47 -4.86
C ALA A 103 3.16 0.75 -4.24
N HIS A 104 4.21 1.29 -4.88
CA HIS A 104 4.95 2.48 -4.45
C HIS A 104 5.34 2.50 -2.96
N THR A 105 5.66 1.33 -2.42
CA THR A 105 5.98 1.16 -0.99
C THR A 105 7.19 1.96 -0.54
N ASP A 106 8.12 2.31 -1.44
CA ASP A 106 9.27 3.16 -1.16
C ASP A 106 8.86 4.61 -0.87
N ILE A 107 7.85 5.13 -1.57
CA ILE A 107 7.27 6.46 -1.33
C ILE A 107 6.58 6.45 0.04
N LEU A 108 5.69 5.48 0.28
CA LEU A 108 5.01 5.34 1.56
C LEU A 108 6.00 5.21 2.73
N ARG A 109 7.08 4.43 2.55
CA ARG A 109 8.10 4.27 3.58
C ARG A 109 8.73 5.61 3.98
N ARG A 110 9.06 6.44 3.00
CA ARG A 110 9.70 7.74 3.24
C ARG A 110 8.73 8.73 3.86
N SER A 111 7.54 8.88 3.31
CA SER A 111 6.53 9.84 3.80
C SER A 111 6.04 9.47 5.20
N ALA A 112 5.81 8.20 5.47
CA ALA A 112 5.36 7.71 6.77
C ALA A 112 6.49 7.58 7.80
N GLY A 113 7.76 7.65 7.39
CA GLY A 113 8.92 7.42 8.27
C GLY A 113 8.97 5.99 8.83
N PHE A 114 8.66 4.99 7.99
CA PHE A 114 8.91 3.59 8.30
C PHE A 114 10.38 3.24 8.06
N SER A 115 10.93 2.33 8.87
CA SER A 115 12.27 1.79 8.64
C SER A 115 12.28 0.76 7.51
N ASN A 116 13.48 0.44 7.00
CA ASN A 116 13.62 -0.51 5.89
C ASN A 116 13.11 -1.91 6.25
N GLU A 117 13.23 -2.30 7.51
CA GLU A 117 12.81 -3.61 8.00
C GLU A 117 11.28 -3.71 8.15
N GLN A 118 10.58 -2.59 8.04
CA GLN A 118 9.11 -2.56 8.13
C GLN A 118 8.43 -2.64 6.77
N VAL A 119 9.19 -2.66 5.68
CA VAL A 119 8.61 -2.59 4.33
C VAL A 119 9.16 -3.71 3.46
N LEU A 120 8.26 -4.51 2.94
CA LEU A 120 8.50 -5.52 1.93
C LEU A 120 7.95 -5.04 0.59
N THR A 121 8.81 -5.03 -0.42
CA THR A 121 8.44 -4.67 -1.80
C THR A 121 7.92 -5.87 -2.60
N ASN A 122 8.04 -7.06 -2.03
CA ASN A 122 7.61 -8.30 -2.66
C ASN A 122 6.75 -9.11 -1.68
N TYR A 123 5.67 -9.66 -2.19
CA TYR A 123 4.69 -10.44 -1.44
C TYR A 123 5.25 -11.77 -0.88
N TYR A 124 6.28 -12.33 -1.51
CA TYR A 124 6.90 -13.59 -1.08
C TYR A 124 8.32 -13.38 -0.53
N PRO A 125 8.46 -12.86 0.71
CA PRO A 125 9.78 -12.82 1.34
C PRO A 125 10.26 -14.23 1.68
N ASP A 126 11.55 -14.50 1.51
CA ASP A 126 12.15 -15.73 2.01
C ASP A 126 12.25 -15.73 3.54
N GLY A 127 12.38 -16.95 4.11
CA GLY A 127 12.43 -17.12 5.58
C GLY A 127 13.64 -16.43 6.21
N LYS A 128 14.75 -16.27 5.48
CA LYS A 128 15.94 -15.56 5.96
C LYS A 128 15.65 -14.06 6.09
N LYS A 129 15.05 -13.47 5.07
CA LYS A 129 14.67 -12.05 5.08
C LYS A 129 13.71 -11.74 6.24
N LEU A 130 12.70 -12.58 6.45
CA LEU A 130 11.77 -12.41 7.57
C LEU A 130 12.46 -12.49 8.94
N LYS A 131 13.42 -13.42 9.08
CA LYS A 131 14.20 -13.54 10.30
C LYS A 131 15.05 -12.30 10.55
N ASP A 132 15.77 -11.82 9.54
CA ASP A 132 16.59 -10.61 9.64
C ASP A 132 15.75 -9.39 10.05
N MET A 133 14.55 -9.24 9.47
CA MET A 133 13.61 -8.16 9.82
C MET A 133 13.12 -8.27 11.26
N LEU A 134 12.84 -9.47 11.76
CA LEU A 134 12.46 -9.70 13.16
C LEU A 134 13.61 -9.43 14.11
N ASP A 135 14.82 -9.81 13.74
CA ASP A 135 16.00 -9.58 14.58
C ASP A 135 16.32 -8.08 14.69
N GLU A 136 16.15 -7.30 13.62
CA GLU A 136 16.25 -5.84 13.67
C GLU A 136 15.11 -5.19 14.48
N LEU A 137 13.87 -5.70 14.34
CA LEU A 137 12.75 -5.25 15.16
C LEU A 137 13.03 -5.42 16.66
N ARG A 138 13.62 -6.53 17.05
CA ARG A 138 13.93 -6.87 18.46
C ARG A 138 15.03 -6.02 19.08
N LYS A 139 15.89 -5.42 18.26
CA LYS A 139 16.96 -4.51 18.72
C LYS A 139 16.46 -3.09 18.96
N ASP A 140 15.23 -2.76 18.53
CA ASP A 140 14.72 -1.40 18.62
C ASP A 140 14.42 -0.99 20.06
N ASP A 141 14.96 0.15 20.47
CA ASP A 141 14.83 0.70 21.82
C ASP A 141 13.37 0.97 22.20
N LYS A 142 12.53 1.31 21.24
CA LYS A 142 11.10 1.54 21.45
C LYS A 142 10.35 0.30 21.90
N LEU A 143 10.89 -0.88 21.62
CA LEU A 143 10.27 -2.17 21.92
C LEU A 143 10.89 -2.89 23.11
N LYS A 144 11.85 -2.27 23.81
CA LYS A 144 12.52 -2.87 24.99
C LYS A 144 11.57 -3.30 26.11
N SER A 145 10.41 -2.67 26.22
CA SER A 145 9.38 -3.05 27.19
C SER A 145 8.61 -4.31 26.81
N ILE A 146 8.80 -4.82 25.61
CA ILE A 146 8.10 -6.00 25.06
C ILE A 146 9.06 -7.18 25.11
N GLU A 147 8.72 -8.22 25.87
CA GLU A 147 9.59 -9.39 26.05
C GLU A 147 9.93 -10.11 24.74
N LYS A 148 8.97 -10.23 23.85
CA LYS A 148 9.14 -10.88 22.52
C LYS A 148 8.51 -10.01 21.43
N PRO A 149 9.25 -8.99 20.94
CA PRO A 149 8.73 -8.14 19.85
C PRO A 149 8.49 -8.93 18.56
N TYR A 150 7.37 -8.65 17.92
CA TYR A 150 6.99 -9.19 16.60
C TYR A 150 6.14 -8.17 15.84
N PHE A 151 6.00 -8.37 14.53
CA PHE A 151 5.10 -7.54 13.73
C PHE A 151 3.64 -7.85 14.08
N ARG A 152 2.96 -6.90 14.67
CA ARG A 152 1.59 -7.04 15.19
C ARG A 152 0.51 -6.77 14.12
N ARG A 153 0.86 -6.01 13.10
CA ARG A 153 -0.03 -5.60 12.01
C ARG A 153 0.67 -5.69 10.68
N ILE A 154 -0.07 -6.11 9.68
CA ILE A 154 0.38 -6.14 8.30
C ILE A 154 -0.57 -5.26 7.50
N PHE A 155 -0.02 -4.24 6.82
CA PHE A 155 -0.71 -3.41 5.86
C PHE A 155 -0.35 -3.89 4.47
N LEU A 156 -1.32 -4.38 3.74
CA LEU A 156 -1.18 -4.80 2.35
C LEU A 156 -1.48 -3.61 1.46
N ILE A 157 -0.54 -3.24 0.61
CA ILE A 157 -0.62 -2.05 -0.22
C ILE A 157 -0.56 -2.46 -1.68
N ASP A 158 -1.44 -1.89 -2.48
CA ASP A 158 -1.44 -2.02 -3.93
C ASP A 158 -1.81 -0.69 -4.58
N ASP A 159 -1.41 -0.48 -5.82
CA ASP A 159 -1.78 0.67 -6.64
C ASP A 159 -3.21 0.54 -7.19
N PHE A 160 -3.64 -0.68 -7.45
CA PHE A 160 -4.94 -0.99 -8.02
C PHE A 160 -5.45 -2.35 -7.56
N THR A 161 -6.75 -2.41 -7.28
CA THR A 161 -7.45 -3.68 -7.11
C THR A 161 -8.76 -3.68 -7.89
N ALA A 162 -8.99 -4.71 -8.68
CA ALA A 162 -10.25 -4.94 -9.37
C ALA A 162 -11.05 -6.05 -8.68
N SER A 163 -10.89 -7.29 -9.12
CA SER A 163 -11.61 -8.44 -8.56
C SER A 163 -11.03 -8.98 -7.26
N GLY A 164 -9.82 -8.58 -6.88
CA GLY A 164 -9.09 -9.14 -5.74
C GLY A 164 -8.54 -10.56 -5.96
N LYS A 165 -8.83 -11.18 -7.09
CA LYS A 165 -8.41 -12.57 -7.38
C LYS A 165 -6.89 -12.77 -7.43
N SER A 166 -6.14 -11.70 -7.70
CA SER A 166 -4.67 -11.79 -7.70
C SER A 166 -4.11 -12.01 -6.31
N PHE A 167 -4.81 -11.53 -5.28
CA PHE A 167 -4.42 -11.65 -3.89
C PHE A 167 -5.07 -12.85 -3.19
N ILE A 168 -6.38 -13.06 -3.39
CA ILE A 168 -7.11 -14.17 -2.78
C ILE A 168 -7.36 -15.20 -3.88
N ARG A 169 -6.53 -16.25 -3.92
CA ARG A 169 -6.70 -17.38 -4.82
C ARG A 169 -6.97 -18.63 -4.01
N TYR A 170 -7.99 -19.37 -4.40
CA TYR A 170 -8.14 -20.74 -3.95
C TYR A 170 -7.11 -21.61 -4.66
N ASP A 171 -6.24 -22.25 -3.92
CA ASP A 171 -5.30 -23.23 -4.46
C ASP A 171 -5.97 -24.60 -4.45
N GLU A 172 -6.46 -25.01 -5.64
CA GLU A 172 -7.12 -26.30 -5.82
C GLU A 172 -6.22 -27.49 -5.46
N SER A 173 -4.89 -27.34 -5.61
CA SER A 173 -3.93 -28.41 -5.31
C SER A 173 -3.77 -28.65 -3.80
N ASN A 174 -3.95 -27.61 -2.99
CA ASN A 174 -3.78 -27.64 -1.54
C ASN A 174 -5.08 -27.47 -0.75
N GLY A 175 -6.21 -27.21 -1.42
CA GLY A 175 -7.51 -27.00 -0.80
C GLY A 175 -7.54 -25.82 0.20
N LYS A 176 -6.73 -24.77 -0.03
CA LYS A 176 -6.57 -23.60 0.85
C LYS A 176 -6.71 -22.29 0.07
N TYR A 177 -7.18 -21.25 0.79
CA TYR A 177 -7.12 -19.88 0.32
C TYR A 177 -5.77 -19.27 0.65
#